data_59988d45dc05a2a098fbd6c7a5be39ae
#
_entry.id   59988d45dc05a2a098fbd6c7a5be39ae
#
_cell.length_a   1.000
_cell.length_b   1.000
_cell.length_c   1.000
_cell.angle_alpha   90.00
_cell.angle_beta   90.00
_cell.angle_gamma   90.00
#
_symmetry.space_group_name_H-M   'P 1'
#
loop_
_entity.id
_entity.type
_entity.pdbx_description
1 polymer ?
#
loop_
_entity_poly.entity_id
_entity_poly.type
_entity_poly.pdbx_seq_one_letter_code
_entity_poly.pdbx_strand_id
1 'polypeptide(L)'
;MYNIKKLITFLSCVGILIGENLSFRGNTKEQILSQKIPLAFSHMVLSEYDILSSQINPNRGSYLIIAPDGVVNYLDEFISFKKSQGFDVYLRSLTEAGTTAPQIKTTIHDILESDPMLEYVLLIGDVDGFAEFPSFYYGPENDVTDQEYTHLIGEDVIPDVFIGRLSIDSLSELAVIMSKTIQYVRDPLAYDQNWLDRGLIVAGNYANTYPIPITPKWTSYWLRDELLEYGYDEVDTVFYPPLQQGAPYIIPSIDEGVGIVNYRGWGDANGWHYPEFHVDDVNDLNNGWLTPVFFSYVCNSNDFANNVDPCLAEAVLRGGTPSVPKGGVAFIGPSDLHTSTKYNNVINAYMYDAMLNHGVVELGPAMQAGQSGLVKEFPAQNGPGEAQEFYANVYNILGDPSLQVYI
;
A
#
# COMPACT_ATOMS: atom_id res chain seq x y z
N MET A 1 -19.91 -12.64 -31.98
CA MET A 1 -18.48 -12.31 -32.11
C MET A 1 -18.28 -11.44 -33.35
N TYR A 2 -18.30 -10.13 -33.19
CA TYR A 2 -18.01 -9.20 -34.30
C TYR A 2 -16.49 -9.06 -34.42
N ASN A 3 -16.01 -9.27 -35.60
CA ASN A 3 -14.63 -9.45 -36.01
C ASN A 3 -13.78 -8.19 -35.71
N ILE A 4 -13.12 -8.13 -34.53
CA ILE A 4 -12.19 -7.05 -34.12
C ILE A 4 -11.05 -6.89 -35.14
N LYS A 5 -10.64 -7.95 -35.85
CA LYS A 5 -9.71 -7.87 -36.97
C LYS A 5 -10.16 -6.85 -38.05
N LYS A 6 -11.48 -6.68 -38.27
CA LYS A 6 -12.01 -5.65 -39.16
C LYS A 6 -11.90 -4.24 -38.60
N LEU A 7 -11.92 -4.09 -37.25
CA LEU A 7 -11.78 -2.78 -36.61
C LEU A 7 -10.35 -2.28 -36.67
N ILE A 8 -9.37 -3.17 -36.42
CA ILE A 8 -7.93 -2.84 -36.52
C ILE A 8 -7.55 -2.55 -37.99
N THR A 9 -8.05 -3.32 -38.95
CA THR A 9 -7.86 -3.05 -40.39
C THR A 9 -8.53 -1.74 -40.80
N PHE A 10 -9.67 -1.39 -40.20
CA PHE A 10 -10.34 -0.12 -40.47
C PHE A 10 -9.57 1.07 -39.86
N LEU A 11 -9.02 0.93 -38.66
CA LEU A 11 -8.14 1.95 -38.02
C LEU A 11 -6.84 2.14 -38.82
N SER A 12 -6.23 1.08 -39.33
CA SER A 12 -5.03 1.18 -40.15
C SER A 12 -5.34 1.78 -41.54
N CYS A 13 -6.50 1.51 -42.13
CA CYS A 13 -6.93 2.12 -43.40
C CYS A 13 -7.32 3.60 -43.23
N VAL A 14 -7.92 3.98 -42.11
CA VAL A 14 -8.25 5.39 -41.81
C VAL A 14 -6.97 6.21 -41.58
N GLY A 15 -5.94 5.62 -40.98
CA GLY A 15 -4.63 6.26 -40.81
C GLY A 15 -3.89 6.53 -42.16
N ILE A 16 -4.20 5.78 -43.22
CA ILE A 16 -3.62 5.97 -44.55
C ILE A 16 -4.35 7.05 -45.37
N LEU A 17 -5.61 7.35 -44.99
CA LEU A 17 -6.47 8.28 -45.73
C LEU A 17 -6.49 9.71 -45.14
N ILE A 18 -6.01 9.90 -43.92
CA ILE A 18 -5.96 11.20 -43.25
C ILE A 18 -4.49 11.60 -43.19
N GLY A 19 -4.09 12.56 -44.02
CA GLY A 19 -2.71 13.01 -44.23
C GLY A 19 -1.92 13.34 -42.93
N GLU A 20 -0.70 13.77 -43.12
CA GLU A 20 0.41 13.91 -42.14
C GLU A 20 0.14 14.69 -40.83
N ASN A 21 -1.07 15.24 -40.65
CA ASN A 21 -1.44 16.10 -39.51
C ASN A 21 -2.44 15.47 -38.53
N LEU A 22 -2.45 14.15 -38.36
CA LEU A 22 -3.30 13.53 -37.35
C LEU A 22 -2.88 13.99 -35.96
N SER A 23 -3.73 14.75 -35.28
CA SER A 23 -3.54 15.10 -33.88
C SER A 23 -4.72 14.58 -33.06
N PHE A 24 -4.44 14.03 -31.86
CA PHE A 24 -5.44 13.65 -30.89
C PHE A 24 -5.15 14.34 -29.57
N ARG A 25 -6.07 15.18 -29.10
CA ARG A 25 -5.90 15.98 -27.88
C ARG A 25 -4.59 16.81 -27.86
N GLY A 26 -4.22 17.36 -29.02
CA GLY A 26 -2.99 18.16 -29.17
C GLY A 26 -1.70 17.39 -29.40
N ASN A 27 -1.71 16.07 -29.31
CA ASN A 27 -0.52 15.24 -29.56
C ASN A 27 -0.31 15.03 -31.07
N THR A 28 0.94 15.04 -31.52
CA THR A 28 1.31 14.65 -32.88
C THR A 28 1.23 13.13 -33.07
N LYS A 29 1.29 12.69 -34.33
CA LYS A 29 1.33 11.25 -34.64
C LYS A 29 2.51 10.55 -33.99
N GLU A 30 3.69 11.18 -34.01
CA GLU A 30 4.90 10.67 -33.39
C GLU A 30 4.74 10.53 -31.88
N GLN A 31 4.15 11.53 -31.22
CA GLN A 31 3.86 11.48 -29.79
C GLN A 31 2.87 10.38 -29.45
N ILE A 32 1.82 10.18 -30.27
CA ILE A 32 0.85 9.10 -30.07
C ILE A 32 1.53 7.73 -30.22
N LEU A 33 2.36 7.55 -31.25
CA LEU A 33 3.03 6.27 -31.52
C LEU A 33 4.15 5.95 -30.52
N SER A 34 4.70 6.96 -29.82
CA SER A 34 5.70 6.78 -28.77
C SER A 34 5.11 6.51 -27.39
N GLN A 35 3.79 6.62 -27.22
CA GLN A 35 3.14 6.35 -25.94
C GLN A 35 3.29 4.89 -25.55
N LYS A 36 3.59 4.67 -24.28
CA LYS A 36 3.64 3.32 -23.70
C LYS A 36 2.22 2.77 -23.53
N ILE A 37 2.11 1.47 -23.55
CA ILE A 37 0.83 0.77 -23.32
C ILE A 37 0.69 0.49 -21.84
N PRO A 38 -0.45 0.79 -21.20
CA PRO A 38 -0.73 0.38 -19.83
C PRO A 38 -0.53 -1.11 -19.63
N LEU A 39 0.04 -1.51 -18.47
CA LEU A 39 0.45 -2.90 -18.22
C LEU A 39 -0.71 -3.89 -18.36
N ALA A 40 -1.87 -3.59 -17.78
CA ALA A 40 -3.06 -4.44 -17.89
C ALA A 40 -3.51 -4.63 -19.34
N PHE A 41 -3.44 -3.57 -20.16
CA PHE A 41 -3.75 -3.65 -21.57
C PHE A 41 -2.69 -4.44 -22.36
N SER A 42 -1.42 -4.35 -21.96
CA SER A 42 -0.34 -5.13 -22.58
C SER A 42 -0.54 -6.64 -22.39
N HIS A 43 -0.98 -7.08 -21.21
CA HIS A 43 -1.32 -8.48 -20.95
C HIS A 43 -2.46 -8.97 -21.82
N MET A 44 -3.52 -8.18 -21.94
CA MET A 44 -4.65 -8.49 -22.84
C MET A 44 -4.18 -8.62 -24.30
N VAL A 45 -3.36 -7.68 -24.77
CA VAL A 45 -2.85 -7.69 -26.16
C VAL A 45 -1.97 -8.91 -26.42
N LEU A 46 -1.11 -9.31 -25.47
CA LEU A 46 -0.28 -10.51 -25.56
C LEU A 46 -1.12 -11.79 -25.63
N SER A 47 -2.17 -11.88 -24.81
CA SER A 47 -3.02 -13.09 -24.73
C SER A 47 -3.96 -13.24 -25.93
N GLU A 48 -4.49 -12.13 -26.44
CA GLU A 48 -5.58 -12.16 -27.45
C GLU A 48 -5.08 -12.01 -28.89
N TYR A 49 -3.92 -11.42 -29.12
CA TYR A 49 -3.48 -11.00 -30.45
C TYR A 49 -2.17 -11.61 -30.93
N ASP A 50 -1.58 -12.54 -30.18
CA ASP A 50 -0.31 -13.21 -30.52
C ASP A 50 0.83 -12.23 -30.85
N ILE A 51 0.87 -11.11 -30.09
CA ILE A 51 1.89 -10.08 -30.24
C ILE A 51 3.09 -10.44 -29.35
N LEU A 52 4.31 -10.35 -29.89
CA LEU A 52 5.52 -10.63 -29.12
C LEU A 52 5.71 -9.58 -28.02
N SER A 53 6.09 -10.01 -26.82
CA SER A 53 6.36 -9.14 -25.68
C SER A 53 7.38 -8.03 -25.98
N SER A 54 8.36 -8.31 -26.88
CA SER A 54 9.33 -7.32 -27.35
C SER A 54 8.73 -6.18 -28.18
N GLN A 55 7.49 -6.31 -28.63
CA GLN A 55 6.77 -5.29 -29.40
C GLN A 55 5.90 -4.40 -28.51
N ILE A 56 5.83 -4.70 -27.22
CA ILE A 56 5.05 -3.94 -26.25
C ILE A 56 6.02 -3.20 -25.34
N ASN A 57 5.72 -1.94 -25.10
CA ASN A 57 6.39 -1.10 -24.12
C ASN A 57 5.36 -0.77 -23.01
N PRO A 58 5.26 -1.61 -21.96
CA PRO A 58 4.30 -1.36 -20.89
C PRO A 58 4.65 -0.07 -20.16
N ASN A 59 3.64 0.69 -19.81
CA ASN A 59 3.77 1.90 -19.03
C ASN A 59 2.93 1.76 -17.75
N ARG A 60 3.60 1.80 -16.61
CA ARG A 60 2.97 1.83 -15.29
C ARG A 60 2.94 3.24 -14.69
N GLY A 61 3.21 4.27 -15.51
CA GLY A 61 3.35 5.62 -15.01
C GLY A 61 4.74 5.90 -14.46
N SER A 62 4.88 7.00 -13.74
CA SER A 62 6.12 7.43 -13.13
C SER A 62 6.11 7.19 -11.62
N TYR A 63 7.30 6.94 -11.09
CA TYR A 63 7.54 6.60 -9.70
C TYR A 63 8.63 7.52 -9.13
N LEU A 64 8.32 8.28 -8.11
CA LEU A 64 9.27 9.19 -7.45
C LEU A 64 9.78 8.56 -6.14
N ILE A 65 11.08 8.52 -5.97
CA ILE A 65 11.74 8.14 -4.71
C ILE A 65 12.42 9.39 -4.15
N ILE A 66 12.15 9.69 -2.87
CA ILE A 66 12.82 10.77 -2.14
C ILE A 66 13.52 10.17 -0.92
N ALA A 67 14.80 10.48 -0.73
CA ALA A 67 15.61 9.90 0.32
C ALA A 67 16.63 10.90 0.91
N PRO A 68 17.07 10.73 2.16
CA PRO A 68 18.21 11.47 2.68
C PRO A 68 19.47 11.24 1.82
N ASP A 69 20.32 12.28 1.69
CA ASP A 69 21.52 12.24 0.83
C ASP A 69 22.45 11.06 1.17
N GLY A 70 22.53 10.67 2.47
CA GLY A 70 23.31 9.52 2.92
C GLY A 70 22.78 8.15 2.48
N VAL A 71 21.52 8.08 2.03
CA VAL A 71 20.82 6.85 1.67
C VAL A 71 20.76 6.63 0.16
N VAL A 72 20.75 7.71 -0.62
CA VAL A 72 20.56 7.70 -2.10
C VAL A 72 21.41 6.64 -2.82
N ASN A 73 22.69 6.50 -2.45
CA ASN A 73 23.61 5.58 -3.10
C ASN A 73 23.32 4.07 -2.85
N TYR A 74 22.36 3.76 -1.98
CA TYR A 74 21.98 2.37 -1.65
C TYR A 74 20.70 1.94 -2.34
N LEU A 75 20.11 2.78 -3.21
CA LEU A 75 18.81 2.55 -3.85
C LEU A 75 18.90 1.98 -5.28
N ASP A 76 20.10 1.80 -5.84
CA ASP A 76 20.27 1.40 -7.24
C ASP A 76 19.55 0.09 -7.60
N GLU A 77 19.57 -0.90 -6.70
CA GLU A 77 18.87 -2.17 -6.92
C GLU A 77 17.35 -1.97 -6.94
N PHE A 78 16.82 -1.20 -6.00
CA PHE A 78 15.39 -0.93 -5.93
C PHE A 78 14.91 -0.09 -7.13
N ILE A 79 15.68 0.91 -7.55
CA ILE A 79 15.40 1.70 -8.76
C ILE A 79 15.40 0.80 -10.00
N SER A 80 16.40 -0.08 -10.14
CA SER A 80 16.47 -1.04 -11.24
C SER A 80 15.29 -2.00 -11.23
N PHE A 81 14.87 -2.43 -10.04
CA PHE A 81 13.69 -3.26 -9.85
C PHE A 81 12.41 -2.52 -10.30
N LYS A 82 12.19 -1.26 -9.86
CA LYS A 82 11.03 -0.48 -10.29
C LYS A 82 11.00 -0.23 -11.80
N LYS A 83 12.14 0.07 -12.40
CA LYS A 83 12.26 0.18 -13.86
C LYS A 83 11.91 -1.13 -14.57
N SER A 84 12.30 -2.28 -14.00
CA SER A 84 11.95 -3.59 -14.55
C SER A 84 10.45 -3.90 -14.51
N GLN A 85 9.72 -3.25 -13.60
CA GLN A 85 8.26 -3.31 -13.52
C GLN A 85 7.54 -2.38 -14.52
N GLY A 86 8.28 -1.56 -15.28
CA GLY A 86 7.73 -0.67 -16.29
C GLY A 86 7.52 0.78 -15.86
N PHE A 87 7.99 1.16 -14.67
CA PHE A 87 7.95 2.56 -14.22
C PHE A 87 9.05 3.41 -14.84
N ASP A 88 8.75 4.67 -15.10
CA ASP A 88 9.74 5.72 -15.24
C ASP A 88 10.09 6.24 -13.84
N VAL A 89 11.36 6.10 -13.41
CA VAL A 89 11.74 6.34 -12.01
C VAL A 89 12.55 7.62 -11.88
N TYR A 90 12.05 8.53 -11.04
CA TYR A 90 12.73 9.72 -10.54
C TYR A 90 13.33 9.44 -9.17
N LEU A 91 14.56 9.90 -8.94
CA LEU A 91 15.21 9.91 -7.63
C LEU A 91 15.55 11.35 -7.26
N ARG A 92 15.25 11.74 -6.01
CA ARG A 92 15.63 13.01 -5.43
C ARG A 92 16.22 12.79 -4.04
N SER A 93 17.35 13.44 -3.78
CA SER A 93 17.85 13.57 -2.41
C SER A 93 17.09 14.69 -1.67
N LEU A 94 17.18 14.74 -0.33
CA LEU A 94 16.62 15.85 0.45
C LEU A 94 17.26 17.19 0.11
N THR A 95 18.54 17.21 -0.31
CA THR A 95 19.18 18.42 -0.83
C THR A 95 18.47 18.92 -2.10
N GLU A 96 17.96 18.04 -2.95
CA GLU A 96 17.27 18.39 -4.20
C GLU A 96 15.76 18.65 -3.97
N ALA A 97 15.12 17.85 -3.11
CA ALA A 97 13.67 17.90 -2.89
C ALA A 97 13.25 18.96 -1.86
N GLY A 98 14.16 19.38 -0.98
CA GLY A 98 13.89 20.24 0.17
C GLY A 98 14.08 19.49 1.49
N THR A 99 14.33 20.28 2.56
CA THR A 99 14.60 19.76 3.91
C THR A 99 13.43 19.95 4.88
N THR A 100 12.30 20.40 4.38
CA THR A 100 11.06 20.56 5.16
C THR A 100 9.89 19.93 4.41
N ALA A 101 8.89 19.45 5.13
CA ALA A 101 7.73 18.81 4.52
C ALA A 101 7.04 19.70 3.45
N PRO A 102 6.79 21.01 3.65
CA PRO A 102 6.24 21.84 2.59
C PRO A 102 7.11 21.99 1.35
N GLN A 103 8.45 22.00 1.48
CA GLN A 103 9.35 22.06 0.33
C GLN A 103 9.29 20.75 -0.48
N ILE A 104 9.29 19.61 0.20
CA ILE A 104 9.17 18.30 -0.43
C ILE A 104 7.83 18.18 -1.16
N LYS A 105 6.73 18.61 -0.53
CA LYS A 105 5.40 18.67 -1.17
C LYS A 105 5.42 19.50 -2.45
N THR A 106 6.08 20.67 -2.43
CA THR A 106 6.25 21.52 -3.62
C THR A 106 7.03 20.77 -4.72
N THR A 107 8.09 20.05 -4.37
CA THR A 107 8.86 19.25 -5.35
C THR A 107 8.02 18.15 -5.97
N ILE A 108 7.19 17.44 -5.19
CA ILE A 108 6.27 16.42 -5.71
C ILE A 108 5.27 17.07 -6.68
N HIS A 109 4.69 18.21 -6.31
CA HIS A 109 3.79 18.97 -7.17
C HIS A 109 4.44 19.38 -8.50
N ASP A 110 5.65 19.96 -8.46
CA ASP A 110 6.37 20.40 -9.65
C ASP A 110 6.70 19.25 -10.60
N ILE A 111 7.00 18.06 -10.04
CA ILE A 111 7.21 16.85 -10.83
C ILE A 111 5.89 16.38 -11.46
N LEU A 112 4.78 16.37 -10.71
CA LEU A 112 3.46 16.02 -11.22
C LEU A 112 3.01 16.97 -12.35
N GLU A 113 3.24 18.29 -12.20
CA GLU A 113 2.94 19.25 -13.26
C GLU A 113 3.77 19.00 -14.54
N SER A 114 5.04 18.63 -14.38
CA SER A 114 5.95 18.38 -15.52
C SER A 114 5.74 17.00 -16.14
N ASP A 115 5.31 16.01 -15.34
CA ASP A 115 5.00 14.65 -15.75
C ASP A 115 3.68 14.19 -15.11
N PRO A 116 2.54 14.39 -15.80
CA PRO A 116 1.23 13.96 -15.32
C PRO A 116 1.05 12.43 -15.23
N MET A 117 2.09 11.65 -15.54
CA MET A 117 2.13 10.21 -15.34
C MET A 117 2.72 9.84 -13.98
N LEU A 118 3.12 10.80 -13.15
CA LEU A 118 3.52 10.53 -11.76
C LEU A 118 2.34 9.95 -10.99
N GLU A 119 2.50 8.72 -10.53
CA GLU A 119 1.43 7.98 -9.87
C GLU A 119 1.82 7.58 -8.44
N TYR A 120 3.11 7.28 -8.21
CA TYR A 120 3.59 6.79 -6.92
C TYR A 120 4.76 7.62 -6.39
N VAL A 121 4.73 7.83 -5.08
CA VAL A 121 5.82 8.48 -4.31
C VAL A 121 6.25 7.55 -3.18
N LEU A 122 7.54 7.31 -3.05
CA LEU A 122 8.13 6.55 -1.96
C LEU A 122 9.10 7.43 -1.18
N LEU A 123 8.82 7.61 0.10
CA LEU A 123 9.68 8.29 1.05
C LEU A 123 10.58 7.27 1.75
N ILE A 124 11.87 7.59 1.88
CA ILE A 124 12.84 6.72 2.57
C ILE A 124 13.33 7.45 3.79
N GLY A 125 13.12 6.87 4.97
CA GLY A 125 13.59 7.40 6.25
C GLY A 125 12.48 7.53 7.28
N ASP A 126 12.89 7.66 8.53
CA ASP A 126 12.04 7.91 9.68
C ASP A 126 11.89 9.40 9.95
N VAL A 127 11.06 9.79 10.91
CA VAL A 127 10.88 11.21 11.29
C VAL A 127 12.07 11.75 12.09
N ASP A 128 12.92 10.87 12.61
CA ASP A 128 14.16 11.21 13.32
C ASP A 128 15.29 10.20 13.05
N GLY A 129 16.35 10.19 13.85
CA GLY A 129 17.42 9.19 13.81
C GLY A 129 18.39 9.31 12.64
N PHE A 130 18.89 8.16 12.20
CA PHE A 130 19.93 8.05 11.16
C PHE A 130 19.51 8.58 9.80
N ALA A 131 18.26 8.34 9.42
CA ALA A 131 17.70 8.66 8.12
C ALA A 131 16.53 9.62 8.28
N GLU A 132 16.72 10.69 9.07
CA GLU A 132 15.67 11.68 9.35
C GLU A 132 15.05 12.21 8.03
N PHE A 133 13.72 12.08 7.94
CA PHE A 133 12.92 12.52 6.82
C PHE A 133 11.69 13.30 7.33
N PRO A 134 11.49 14.56 6.93
CA PRO A 134 10.37 15.37 7.39
C PRO A 134 9.02 14.72 7.09
N SER A 135 8.03 14.96 7.96
CA SER A 135 6.64 14.56 7.76
C SER A 135 5.70 15.70 8.14
N PHE A 136 4.43 15.56 7.74
CA PHE A 136 3.35 16.40 8.23
C PHE A 136 2.74 15.78 9.47
N TYR A 137 1.91 16.57 10.14
CA TYR A 137 1.17 16.16 11.32
C TYR A 137 -0.27 16.65 11.20
N TYR A 138 -1.22 15.83 11.64
CA TYR A 138 -2.64 16.11 11.48
C TYR A 138 -3.41 15.82 12.77
N GLY A 139 -4.58 16.48 12.90
CA GLY A 139 -5.52 16.25 13.98
C GLY A 139 -5.15 16.87 15.31
N PRO A 140 -6.03 16.70 16.32
CA PRO A 140 -5.88 17.35 17.63
C PRO A 140 -4.70 16.79 18.47
N GLU A 141 -4.24 15.59 18.17
CA GLU A 141 -3.10 14.95 18.85
C GLU A 141 -1.80 15.16 18.11
N ASN A 142 -1.85 15.79 16.93
CA ASN A 142 -0.69 16.06 16.09
C ASN A 142 0.02 14.77 15.65
N ASP A 143 -0.80 13.82 15.17
CA ASP A 143 -0.31 12.54 14.68
C ASP A 143 0.36 12.66 13.32
N VAL A 144 1.39 11.83 13.11
CA VAL A 144 2.18 11.86 11.87
C VAL A 144 1.35 11.43 10.66
N THR A 145 1.55 12.12 9.53
CA THR A 145 0.90 11.78 8.26
C THR A 145 1.80 12.03 7.07
N ASP A 146 1.83 11.08 6.13
CA ASP A 146 2.41 11.28 4.81
C ASP A 146 1.35 11.68 3.77
N GLN A 147 0.05 11.57 4.10
CA GLN A 147 -1.02 11.83 3.13
C GLN A 147 -1.07 13.30 2.68
N GLU A 148 -0.68 14.23 3.53
CA GLU A 148 -0.62 15.65 3.15
C GLU A 148 0.33 15.93 1.97
N TYR A 149 1.32 15.06 1.71
CA TYR A 149 2.16 15.13 0.52
C TYR A 149 1.41 14.83 -0.78
N THR A 150 0.24 14.21 -0.70
CA THR A 150 -0.54 13.75 -1.86
C THR A 150 -1.62 14.73 -2.29
N HIS A 151 -1.99 15.68 -1.44
CA HIS A 151 -3.00 16.70 -1.73
C HIS A 151 -2.35 17.87 -2.47
N LEU A 152 -2.18 17.73 -3.79
CA LEU A 152 -1.38 18.61 -4.63
C LEU A 152 -2.23 19.57 -5.47
N ILE A 153 -3.40 19.13 -5.93
CA ILE A 153 -4.27 19.86 -6.86
C ILE A 153 -5.64 20.04 -6.23
N GLY A 154 -6.12 21.28 -6.17
CA GLY A 154 -7.43 21.56 -5.56
C GLY A 154 -7.37 21.76 -4.05
N GLU A 155 -8.52 21.62 -3.39
CA GLU A 155 -8.69 21.77 -1.93
C GLU A 155 -9.40 20.56 -1.32
N ASP A 156 -9.46 19.45 -2.03
CA ASP A 156 -10.07 18.20 -1.53
C ASP A 156 -9.01 17.29 -0.90
N VAL A 157 -9.47 16.18 -0.32
CA VAL A 157 -8.65 15.18 0.37
C VAL A 157 -8.44 13.90 -0.46
N ILE A 158 -8.70 14.00 -1.76
CA ILE A 158 -8.44 12.90 -2.69
C ILE A 158 -6.97 12.98 -3.12
N PRO A 159 -6.19 11.92 -2.96
CA PRO A 159 -4.79 11.95 -3.32
C PRO A 159 -4.61 12.07 -4.85
N ASP A 160 -3.74 12.96 -5.28
CA ASP A 160 -3.32 13.12 -6.68
C ASP A 160 -2.21 12.12 -7.06
N VAL A 161 -1.50 11.60 -6.07
CA VAL A 161 -0.49 10.55 -6.18
C VAL A 161 -0.62 9.59 -4.99
N PHE A 162 -0.20 8.34 -5.13
CA PHE A 162 -0.18 7.38 -4.03
C PHE A 162 1.18 7.42 -3.33
N ILE A 163 1.17 7.41 -2.00
CA ILE A 163 2.38 7.54 -1.21
C ILE A 163 2.58 6.37 -0.24
N GLY A 164 3.85 6.03 -0.01
CA GLY A 164 4.26 5.09 1.03
C GLY A 164 5.64 5.47 1.56
N ARG A 165 6.01 4.89 2.69
CA ARG A 165 7.26 5.16 3.38
C ARG A 165 8.00 3.86 3.71
N LEU A 166 9.31 3.86 3.51
CA LEU A 166 10.21 2.90 4.15
C LEU A 166 10.84 3.60 5.37
N SER A 167 10.19 3.46 6.52
CA SER A 167 10.73 3.98 7.78
C SER A 167 11.93 3.15 8.20
N ILE A 168 13.09 3.77 8.37
CA ILE A 168 14.37 3.12 8.66
C ILE A 168 15.25 3.94 9.60
N ASP A 169 15.98 3.25 10.49
CA ASP A 169 17.03 3.81 11.34
C ASP A 169 18.43 3.33 10.97
N SER A 170 18.54 2.47 9.98
CA SER A 170 19.82 1.95 9.52
C SER A 170 19.77 1.48 8.06
N LEU A 171 20.94 1.44 7.42
CA LEU A 171 21.09 0.83 6.10
C LEU A 171 20.80 -0.68 6.10
N SER A 172 20.94 -1.35 7.24
CA SER A 172 20.58 -2.76 7.38
C SER A 172 19.07 -2.96 7.24
N GLU A 173 18.28 -2.09 7.89
CA GLU A 173 16.82 -2.13 7.77
C GLU A 173 16.35 -1.80 6.36
N LEU A 174 16.96 -0.79 5.71
CA LEU A 174 16.69 -0.53 4.29
C LEU A 174 16.90 -1.77 3.45
N ALA A 175 18.04 -2.47 3.65
CA ALA A 175 18.34 -3.68 2.90
C ALA A 175 17.33 -4.82 3.18
N VAL A 176 16.86 -4.96 4.43
CA VAL A 176 15.81 -5.93 4.79
C VAL A 176 14.51 -5.62 4.06
N ILE A 177 14.03 -4.38 4.14
CA ILE A 177 12.75 -3.97 3.55
C ILE A 177 12.79 -4.10 2.04
N MET A 178 13.85 -3.60 1.39
CA MET A 178 14.00 -3.73 -0.06
C MET A 178 14.06 -5.20 -0.50
N SER A 179 14.79 -6.06 0.23
CA SER A 179 14.89 -7.46 -0.13
C SER A 179 13.55 -8.19 -0.01
N LYS A 180 12.76 -7.92 1.04
CA LYS A 180 11.39 -8.43 1.18
C LYS A 180 10.51 -7.99 0.02
N THR A 181 10.50 -6.70 -0.30
CA THR A 181 9.67 -6.15 -1.39
C THR A 181 10.06 -6.76 -2.74
N ILE A 182 11.35 -6.85 -3.04
CA ILE A 182 11.85 -7.41 -4.30
C ILE A 182 11.50 -8.91 -4.41
N GLN A 183 11.72 -9.68 -3.33
CA GLN A 183 11.44 -11.12 -3.32
C GLN A 183 9.95 -11.41 -3.44
N TYR A 184 9.11 -10.69 -2.69
CA TYR A 184 7.66 -10.80 -2.75
C TYR A 184 7.10 -10.64 -4.17
N VAL A 185 7.66 -9.71 -4.95
CA VAL A 185 7.18 -9.44 -6.31
C VAL A 185 7.81 -10.36 -7.35
N ARG A 186 9.13 -10.65 -7.24
CA ARG A 186 9.85 -11.42 -8.28
C ARG A 186 9.58 -12.91 -8.24
N ASP A 187 9.50 -13.47 -7.05
CA ASP A 187 9.37 -14.92 -6.89
C ASP A 187 8.68 -15.24 -5.55
N PRO A 188 7.39 -14.88 -5.41
CA PRO A 188 6.66 -15.04 -4.16
C PRO A 188 6.53 -16.51 -3.73
N LEU A 189 6.53 -17.43 -4.68
CA LEU A 189 6.32 -18.87 -4.42
C LEU A 189 7.62 -19.67 -4.28
N ALA A 190 8.80 -19.00 -4.24
CA ALA A 190 10.09 -19.68 -4.17
C ALA A 190 10.27 -20.56 -2.92
N TYR A 191 9.63 -20.21 -1.82
CA TYR A 191 9.81 -20.88 -0.52
C TYR A 191 8.62 -21.73 -0.09
N ASP A 192 7.42 -21.39 -0.53
CA ASP A 192 6.19 -22.17 -0.35
C ASP A 192 5.25 -21.89 -1.52
N GLN A 193 4.54 -22.91 -2.01
CA GLN A 193 3.68 -22.80 -3.19
C GLN A 193 2.26 -22.30 -2.87
N ASN A 194 1.85 -22.35 -1.59
CA ASN A 194 0.45 -22.15 -1.19
C ASN A 194 0.27 -21.06 -0.14
N TRP A 195 1.34 -20.40 0.32
CA TRP A 195 1.23 -19.44 1.42
C TRP A 195 0.38 -18.21 1.07
N LEU A 196 0.32 -17.85 -0.21
CA LEU A 196 -0.47 -16.69 -0.68
C LEU A 196 -1.98 -16.96 -0.66
N ASP A 197 -2.37 -18.25 -0.76
CA ASP A 197 -3.77 -18.66 -0.72
C ASP A 197 -4.27 -18.93 0.71
N ARG A 198 -3.47 -18.52 1.70
CA ARG A 198 -3.82 -18.56 3.12
C ARG A 198 -3.89 -17.16 3.72
N GLY A 199 -4.79 -16.95 4.69
CA GLY A 199 -4.97 -15.69 5.37
C GLY A 199 -5.07 -15.84 6.88
N LEU A 200 -4.68 -14.80 7.63
CA LEU A 200 -4.90 -14.71 9.07
C LEU A 200 -5.78 -13.51 9.39
N ILE A 201 -6.90 -13.76 10.06
CA ILE A 201 -7.78 -12.72 10.56
C ILE A 201 -7.78 -12.73 12.09
N VAL A 202 -7.33 -11.61 12.65
CA VAL A 202 -7.28 -11.39 14.09
C VAL A 202 -8.34 -10.35 14.46
N ALA A 203 -9.21 -10.64 15.43
CA ALA A 203 -10.23 -9.71 15.83
C ALA A 203 -10.60 -9.78 17.30
N GLY A 204 -10.84 -8.62 17.89
CA GLY A 204 -11.29 -8.52 19.28
C GLY A 204 -12.23 -7.38 19.56
N ASN A 205 -12.98 -7.53 20.64
CA ASN A 205 -13.77 -6.47 21.21
C ASN A 205 -12.98 -5.76 22.30
N TYR A 206 -13.14 -4.45 22.41
CA TYR A 206 -12.30 -3.59 23.26
C TYR A 206 -12.39 -3.84 24.74
N ALA A 207 -13.47 -4.45 25.23
CA ALA A 207 -13.70 -4.51 26.66
C ALA A 207 -14.44 -5.79 27.06
N ASN A 208 -14.18 -6.18 28.31
CA ASN A 208 -14.88 -7.28 28.96
C ASN A 208 -16.20 -6.86 29.61
N THR A 209 -16.61 -5.59 29.43
CA THR A 209 -17.83 -5.01 30.00
C THR A 209 -18.92 -4.90 28.95
N TYR A 210 -20.15 -5.07 29.35
CA TYR A 210 -21.34 -4.94 28.52
C TYR A 210 -21.83 -3.48 28.47
N PRO A 211 -22.27 -2.98 27.30
CA PRO A 211 -22.34 -3.65 26.00
C PRO A 211 -20.99 -3.75 25.32
N ILE A 212 -20.62 -4.93 24.88
CA ILE A 212 -19.37 -5.17 24.18
C ILE A 212 -19.56 -4.82 22.70
N PRO A 213 -18.70 -3.97 22.09
CA PRO A 213 -18.71 -3.73 20.65
C PRO A 213 -18.34 -5.00 19.90
N ILE A 214 -19.31 -5.63 19.24
CA ILE A 214 -19.08 -6.90 18.50
C ILE A 214 -18.75 -6.68 17.02
N THR A 215 -18.88 -5.45 16.54
CA THR A 215 -18.71 -5.10 15.12
C THR A 215 -17.35 -5.48 14.55
N PRO A 216 -16.21 -5.32 15.25
CA PRO A 216 -14.91 -5.79 14.76
C PRO A 216 -14.91 -7.28 14.40
N LYS A 217 -15.49 -8.12 15.24
CA LYS A 217 -15.61 -9.56 14.97
C LYS A 217 -16.56 -9.86 13.82
N TRP A 218 -17.70 -9.18 13.72
CA TRP A 218 -18.64 -9.40 12.62
C TRP A 218 -18.04 -9.02 11.26
N THR A 219 -17.32 -7.90 11.17
CA THR A 219 -16.59 -7.53 9.97
C THR A 219 -15.53 -8.58 9.63
N SER A 220 -14.89 -9.15 10.63
CA SER A 220 -13.86 -10.19 10.46
C SER A 220 -14.45 -11.56 10.06
N TYR A 221 -15.64 -11.93 10.53
CA TYR A 221 -16.36 -13.10 10.02
C TYR A 221 -16.75 -12.92 8.55
N TRP A 222 -17.27 -11.74 8.20
CA TRP A 222 -17.59 -11.41 6.81
C TRP A 222 -16.34 -11.54 5.94
N LEU A 223 -15.24 -10.93 6.32
CA LEU A 223 -14.00 -10.99 5.54
C LEU A 223 -13.48 -12.42 5.38
N ARG A 224 -13.52 -13.24 6.44
CA ARG A 224 -13.16 -14.66 6.32
C ARG A 224 -14.01 -15.37 5.27
N ASP A 225 -15.32 -15.14 5.31
CA ASP A 225 -16.24 -15.81 4.40
C ASP A 225 -16.03 -15.34 2.96
N GLU A 226 -15.78 -14.04 2.73
CA GLU A 226 -15.42 -13.49 1.40
C GLU A 226 -14.12 -14.08 0.85
N LEU A 227 -13.07 -14.18 1.67
CA LEU A 227 -11.79 -14.76 1.24
C LEU A 227 -11.93 -16.24 0.86
N LEU A 228 -12.68 -17.03 1.65
CA LEU A 228 -12.97 -18.43 1.34
C LEU A 228 -13.82 -18.57 0.06
N GLU A 229 -14.81 -17.68 -0.15
CA GLU A 229 -15.63 -17.68 -1.36
C GLU A 229 -14.81 -17.26 -2.59
N TYR A 230 -13.85 -16.34 -2.43
CA TYR A 230 -12.96 -15.91 -3.48
C TYR A 230 -11.99 -17.01 -3.93
N GLY A 231 -11.61 -17.93 -3.04
CA GLY A 231 -10.76 -19.06 -3.38
C GLY A 231 -9.55 -19.31 -2.48
N TYR A 232 -9.49 -18.64 -1.32
CA TYR A 232 -8.47 -18.94 -0.32
C TYR A 232 -8.64 -20.38 0.18
N ASP A 233 -7.55 -21.13 0.26
CA ASP A 233 -7.54 -22.52 0.74
C ASP A 233 -7.82 -22.58 2.24
N GLU A 234 -7.30 -21.62 3.01
CA GLU A 234 -7.42 -21.57 4.46
C GLU A 234 -7.41 -20.14 4.98
N VAL A 235 -8.28 -19.83 5.95
CA VAL A 235 -8.29 -18.56 6.65
C VAL A 235 -8.33 -18.80 8.16
N ASP A 236 -7.18 -18.65 8.78
CA ASP A 236 -7.02 -18.74 10.23
C ASP A 236 -7.73 -17.60 10.94
N THR A 237 -8.28 -17.90 12.10
CA THR A 237 -8.97 -16.89 12.92
C THR A 237 -8.52 -16.91 14.37
N VAL A 238 -8.11 -15.76 14.90
CA VAL A 238 -7.76 -15.56 16.30
C VAL A 238 -8.66 -14.50 16.88
N PHE A 239 -9.76 -14.91 17.56
CA PHE A 239 -10.83 -14.02 17.98
C PHE A 239 -11.02 -13.97 19.50
N TYR A 240 -11.27 -12.75 20.01
CA TYR A 240 -11.61 -12.47 21.39
C TYR A 240 -12.95 -11.70 21.48
N PRO A 241 -13.86 -11.95 22.45
CA PRO A 241 -13.97 -13.15 23.26
C PRO A 241 -14.34 -14.39 22.43
N PRO A 242 -14.37 -15.64 22.96
CA PRO A 242 -14.47 -15.98 24.38
C PRO A 242 -13.14 -16.14 25.12
N LEU A 243 -12.04 -16.34 24.41
CA LEU A 243 -10.72 -16.55 25.00
C LEU A 243 -9.79 -15.41 24.57
N GLN A 244 -8.96 -14.95 25.50
CA GLN A 244 -7.84 -14.09 25.16
C GLN A 244 -6.73 -14.97 24.58
N GLN A 245 -6.78 -15.11 23.27
CA GLN A 245 -5.69 -15.67 22.48
C GLN A 245 -4.83 -14.49 22.04
N GLY A 246 -3.58 -14.70 21.79
CA GLY A 246 -2.65 -13.64 21.42
C GLY A 246 -1.51 -14.21 20.60
N ALA A 247 -0.30 -13.66 20.76
CA ALA A 247 0.89 -14.07 20.05
C ALA A 247 1.10 -15.60 19.95
N PRO A 248 0.84 -16.44 20.99
CA PRO A 248 0.95 -17.90 20.89
C PRO A 248 0.06 -18.56 19.84
N TYR A 249 -0.94 -17.85 19.32
CA TYR A 249 -1.83 -18.33 18.26
C TYR A 249 -1.62 -17.57 16.94
N ILE A 250 -1.16 -16.32 17.01
CA ILE A 250 -0.89 -15.48 15.83
C ILE A 250 0.44 -15.89 15.19
N ILE A 251 1.50 -16.05 15.98
CA ILE A 251 2.85 -16.39 15.50
C ILE A 251 2.86 -17.69 14.68
N PRO A 252 2.28 -18.81 15.14
CA PRO A 252 2.29 -20.04 14.35
C PRO A 252 1.63 -19.89 12.97
N SER A 253 0.51 -19.19 12.87
CA SER A 253 -0.15 -18.94 11.58
C SER A 253 0.71 -18.11 10.63
N ILE A 254 1.38 -17.06 11.14
CA ILE A 254 2.31 -16.27 10.32
C ILE A 254 3.53 -17.09 9.91
N ASP A 255 4.08 -17.91 10.81
CA ASP A 255 5.26 -18.73 10.55
C ASP A 255 5.00 -19.87 9.55
N GLU A 256 3.79 -20.43 9.53
CA GLU A 256 3.35 -21.37 8.50
C GLU A 256 3.18 -20.70 7.12
N GLY A 257 3.06 -19.38 7.10
CA GLY A 257 2.92 -18.55 5.91
C GLY A 257 1.47 -18.25 5.57
N VAL A 258 1.18 -16.97 5.52
CA VAL A 258 -0.10 -16.38 5.08
C VAL A 258 0.19 -15.20 4.16
N GLY A 259 -0.61 -14.99 3.11
CA GLY A 259 -0.45 -13.85 2.19
C GLY A 259 -0.88 -12.53 2.81
N ILE A 260 -1.88 -12.58 3.68
CA ILE A 260 -2.45 -11.41 4.36
C ILE A 260 -2.63 -11.66 5.86
N VAL A 261 -2.46 -10.59 6.64
CA VAL A 261 -2.83 -10.53 8.07
C VAL A 261 -3.75 -9.34 8.26
N ASN A 262 -4.98 -9.58 8.73
CA ASN A 262 -5.96 -8.52 8.96
C ASN A 262 -6.32 -8.41 10.44
N TYR A 263 -6.25 -7.22 11.00
CA TYR A 263 -6.62 -6.96 12.39
C TYR A 263 -7.76 -5.95 12.52
N ARG A 264 -8.71 -6.29 13.39
CA ARG A 264 -9.78 -5.42 13.87
C ARG A 264 -9.96 -5.58 15.37
N GLY A 265 -9.78 -4.50 16.12
CA GLY A 265 -9.90 -4.58 17.58
C GLY A 265 -9.54 -3.28 18.27
N TRP A 266 -8.73 -3.36 19.29
CA TRP A 266 -8.14 -2.25 19.99
C TRP A 266 -6.61 -2.40 20.01
N GLY A 267 -5.89 -1.27 19.82
CA GLY A 267 -4.45 -1.23 19.80
C GLY A 267 -3.91 0.16 20.07
N ASP A 268 -2.59 0.25 20.10
CA ASP A 268 -1.81 1.48 20.16
C ASP A 268 -0.50 1.29 19.37
N ALA A 269 0.46 2.20 19.52
CA ALA A 269 1.75 2.13 18.82
C ALA A 269 2.54 0.85 19.16
N ASN A 270 2.38 0.28 20.36
CA ASN A 270 3.01 -0.98 20.74
C ASN A 270 2.34 -2.20 20.09
N GLY A 271 1.13 -2.08 19.56
CA GLY A 271 0.45 -3.15 18.86
C GLY A 271 -0.98 -3.44 19.26
N TRP A 272 -1.41 -4.67 19.06
CA TRP A 272 -2.77 -5.14 19.27
C TRP A 272 -2.96 -5.67 20.69
N HIS A 273 -4.09 -5.35 21.32
CA HIS A 273 -4.29 -5.69 22.73
C HIS A 273 -5.28 -6.84 22.97
N TYR A 274 -6.24 -7.03 22.08
CA TYR A 274 -7.25 -8.08 22.25
C TYR A 274 -7.69 -8.62 20.87
N PRO A 275 -7.10 -9.72 20.38
CA PRO A 275 -5.95 -10.51 20.89
C PRO A 275 -4.64 -9.75 20.86
N GLU A 276 -3.74 -10.09 21.80
CA GLU A 276 -2.48 -9.39 22.01
C GLU A 276 -1.41 -9.82 21.00
N PHE A 277 -0.81 -8.85 20.33
CA PHE A 277 0.38 -9.01 19.48
C PHE A 277 1.11 -7.67 19.43
N HIS A 278 2.29 -7.64 20.02
CA HIS A 278 3.07 -6.42 20.25
C HIS A 278 4.37 -6.39 19.47
N VAL A 279 5.07 -5.26 19.53
CA VAL A 279 6.39 -5.05 18.91
C VAL A 279 7.37 -6.17 19.28
N ASP A 280 7.42 -6.56 20.56
CA ASP A 280 8.31 -7.64 21.03
C ASP A 280 7.98 -8.99 20.39
N ASP A 281 6.70 -9.30 20.11
CA ASP A 281 6.27 -10.55 19.50
C ASP A 281 6.74 -10.68 18.03
N VAL A 282 7.00 -9.57 17.35
CA VAL A 282 7.56 -9.58 15.98
C VAL A 282 8.96 -10.21 15.96
N ASN A 283 9.72 -10.05 17.05
CA ASN A 283 11.04 -10.67 17.18
C ASN A 283 10.98 -12.20 17.27
N ASP A 284 9.85 -12.74 17.76
CA ASP A 284 9.63 -14.17 17.90
C ASP A 284 9.17 -14.84 16.59
N LEU A 285 8.77 -14.08 15.58
CA LEU A 285 8.42 -14.59 14.26
C LEU A 285 9.61 -15.31 13.61
N ASN A 286 9.30 -16.38 12.87
CA ASN A 286 10.25 -17.15 12.11
C ASN A 286 9.74 -17.50 10.71
N ASN A 287 8.94 -16.59 10.14
CA ASN A 287 8.27 -16.77 8.84
C ASN A 287 9.20 -16.63 7.62
N GLY A 288 10.45 -16.19 7.80
CA GLY A 288 11.40 -16.11 6.70
C GLY A 288 10.89 -15.22 5.57
N TRP A 289 10.92 -15.74 4.34
CA TRP A 289 10.46 -15.03 3.14
C TRP A 289 8.95 -15.05 2.92
N LEU A 290 8.19 -15.71 3.77
CA LEU A 290 6.73 -15.72 3.74
C LEU A 290 6.22 -14.44 4.44
N THR A 291 6.41 -13.29 3.81
CA THR A 291 6.21 -11.96 4.39
C THR A 291 4.87 -11.35 3.97
N PRO A 292 3.80 -11.52 4.77
CA PRO A 292 2.46 -11.05 4.42
C PRO A 292 2.37 -9.53 4.35
N VAL A 293 1.27 -9.05 3.75
CA VAL A 293 0.81 -7.68 3.94
C VAL A 293 -0.04 -7.61 5.21
N PHE A 294 0.27 -6.65 6.09
CA PHE A 294 -0.48 -6.39 7.31
C PHE A 294 -1.49 -5.27 7.10
N PHE A 295 -2.74 -5.55 7.41
CA PHE A 295 -3.85 -4.60 7.41
C PHE A 295 -4.35 -4.41 8.83
N SER A 296 -4.00 -3.29 9.46
CA SER A 296 -4.31 -2.99 10.85
C SER A 296 -5.30 -1.84 10.94
N TYR A 297 -6.58 -2.16 10.96
CA TYR A 297 -7.63 -1.14 11.05
C TYR A 297 -7.96 -0.83 12.50
N VAL A 298 -6.97 -0.34 13.23
CA VAL A 298 -7.06 -0.02 14.65
C VAL A 298 -6.14 1.14 14.99
N CYS A 299 -6.48 1.85 16.03
CA CYS A 299 -5.81 3.04 16.53
C CYS A 299 -4.27 2.91 16.55
N ASN A 300 -3.56 3.95 16.10
CA ASN A 300 -2.17 4.28 16.39
C ASN A 300 -1.11 3.21 16.06
N SER A 301 -1.50 2.10 15.43
CA SER A 301 -0.57 0.99 15.14
C SER A 301 0.45 1.31 14.05
N ASN A 302 0.30 2.44 13.37
CA ASN A 302 1.20 2.96 12.35
C ASN A 302 1.61 4.42 12.62
N ASP A 303 1.82 4.75 13.89
CA ASP A 303 2.34 6.05 14.32
C ASP A 303 3.87 5.98 14.44
N PHE A 304 4.55 6.14 13.32
CA PHE A 304 6.01 6.10 13.22
C PHE A 304 6.71 7.37 13.74
N ALA A 305 5.98 8.27 14.43
CA ALA A 305 6.53 9.37 15.21
C ALA A 305 6.23 9.23 16.71
N ASN A 306 5.81 8.04 17.15
CA ASN A 306 5.47 7.77 18.55
C ASN A 306 6.71 7.62 19.44
N ASN A 307 6.50 7.80 20.75
CA ASN A 307 7.55 7.47 21.73
C ASN A 307 7.82 5.96 21.88
N VAL A 308 6.92 5.11 21.35
CA VAL A 308 7.16 3.68 21.17
C VAL A 308 7.82 3.55 19.80
N ASP A 309 9.13 3.40 19.79
CA ASP A 309 9.97 3.32 18.59
C ASP A 309 10.86 2.06 18.70
N PRO A 310 10.74 1.14 17.70
CA PRO A 310 9.78 1.16 16.59
C PRO A 310 8.32 0.97 17.03
N CYS A 311 7.37 1.60 16.32
CA CYS A 311 5.96 1.22 16.44
C CYS A 311 5.71 -0.15 15.79
N LEU A 312 4.49 -0.73 15.96
CA LEU A 312 4.20 -2.07 15.41
C LEU A 312 4.45 -2.16 13.90
N ALA A 313 4.02 -1.14 13.13
CA ALA A 313 4.19 -1.12 11.68
C ALA A 313 5.67 -1.16 11.27
N GLU A 314 6.51 -0.41 11.94
CA GLU A 314 7.96 -0.38 11.72
C GLU A 314 8.62 -1.70 12.13
N ALA A 315 8.28 -2.24 13.29
CA ALA A 315 8.79 -3.52 13.73
C ALA A 315 8.50 -4.65 12.72
N VAL A 316 7.27 -4.69 12.19
CA VAL A 316 6.86 -5.64 11.14
C VAL A 316 7.69 -5.43 9.87
N LEU A 317 7.94 -4.18 9.48
CA LEU A 317 8.67 -3.88 8.26
C LEU A 317 10.18 -4.13 8.40
N ARG A 318 10.78 -3.72 9.52
CA ARG A 318 12.23 -3.78 9.80
C ARG A 318 12.71 -5.17 10.22
N GLY A 319 11.79 -6.09 10.56
CA GLY A 319 12.09 -7.38 11.18
C GLY A 319 13.03 -8.29 10.38
N GLY A 320 14.02 -8.87 11.06
CA GLY A 320 14.95 -9.86 10.51
C GLY A 320 16.24 -9.28 9.92
N THR A 321 16.78 -9.98 8.95
CA THR A 321 17.98 -9.58 8.18
C THR A 321 17.72 -9.79 6.68
N PRO A 322 18.53 -9.24 5.76
CA PRO A 322 18.35 -9.44 4.32
C PRO A 322 18.40 -10.91 3.86
N SER A 323 18.99 -11.80 4.63
CA SER A 323 19.06 -13.25 4.33
C SER A 323 18.07 -14.09 5.12
N VAL A 324 17.58 -13.58 6.25
CA VAL A 324 16.59 -14.22 7.12
C VAL A 324 15.60 -13.16 7.56
N PRO A 325 14.71 -12.72 6.67
CA PRO A 325 13.71 -11.71 6.99
C PRO A 325 12.65 -12.26 7.96
N LYS A 326 11.90 -11.35 8.58
CA LYS A 326 10.76 -11.63 9.46
C LYS A 326 9.67 -10.57 9.26
N GLY A 327 8.50 -10.82 9.79
CA GLY A 327 7.40 -9.86 9.76
C GLY A 327 6.70 -9.78 8.42
N GLY A 328 6.40 -8.59 7.93
CA GLY A 328 5.65 -8.34 6.72
C GLY A 328 6.41 -7.56 5.65
N VAL A 329 5.86 -7.55 4.43
CA VAL A 329 6.38 -6.77 3.30
C VAL A 329 5.84 -5.35 3.27
N ALA A 330 4.65 -5.13 3.84
CA ALA A 330 4.00 -3.83 3.98
C ALA A 330 3.03 -3.84 5.16
N PHE A 331 2.72 -2.64 5.64
CA PHE A 331 1.75 -2.42 6.71
C PHE A 331 0.85 -1.22 6.37
N ILE A 332 -0.45 -1.38 6.49
CA ILE A 332 -1.43 -0.30 6.37
C ILE A 332 -2.17 -0.15 7.69
N GLY A 333 -2.22 1.06 8.20
CA GLY A 333 -2.93 1.38 9.43
C GLY A 333 -2.90 2.87 9.74
N PRO A 334 -3.69 3.31 10.73
CA PRO A 334 -3.72 4.70 11.15
C PRO A 334 -2.65 5.03 12.19
N SER A 335 -2.23 6.29 12.17
CA SER A 335 -1.36 6.90 13.18
C SER A 335 -2.11 7.46 14.39
N ASP A 336 -3.41 7.78 14.27
CA ASP A 336 -4.19 8.40 15.33
C ASP A 336 -4.77 7.38 16.33
N LEU A 337 -4.72 7.74 17.63
CA LEU A 337 -5.21 6.90 18.74
C LEU A 337 -6.74 6.86 18.83
N HIS A 338 -7.47 7.82 18.26
CA HIS A 338 -8.91 8.00 18.44
C HIS A 338 -9.74 7.55 17.23
N THR A 339 -9.24 6.62 16.41
CA THR A 339 -10.04 6.09 15.32
C THR A 339 -11.27 5.34 15.82
N SER A 340 -12.38 5.44 15.09
CA SER A 340 -13.67 4.87 15.48
C SER A 340 -13.97 3.57 14.72
N THR A 341 -14.45 2.57 15.45
CA THR A 341 -14.84 1.26 14.92
C THR A 341 -15.70 1.33 13.67
N LYS A 342 -16.72 2.21 13.63
CA LYS A 342 -17.66 2.29 12.51
C LYS A 342 -16.99 2.71 11.19
N TYR A 343 -16.03 3.63 11.25
CA TYR A 343 -15.31 4.10 10.06
C TYR A 343 -14.24 3.10 9.62
N ASN A 344 -13.48 2.57 10.59
CA ASN A 344 -12.50 1.51 10.30
C ASN A 344 -13.15 0.27 9.67
N ASN A 345 -14.36 -0.09 10.07
CA ASN A 345 -15.10 -1.20 9.45
C ASN A 345 -15.42 -0.92 7.98
N VAL A 346 -15.81 0.31 7.65
CA VAL A 346 -16.09 0.70 6.25
C VAL A 346 -14.81 0.67 5.43
N ILE A 347 -13.72 1.27 5.92
CA ILE A 347 -12.43 1.25 5.21
C ILE A 347 -11.99 -0.18 4.96
N ASN A 348 -12.03 -1.06 5.98
CA ASN A 348 -11.71 -2.47 5.85
C ASN A 348 -12.56 -3.15 4.78
N ALA A 349 -13.88 -3.02 4.85
CA ALA A 349 -14.79 -3.68 3.91
C ALA A 349 -14.61 -3.19 2.47
N TYR A 350 -14.54 -1.88 2.25
CA TYR A 350 -14.41 -1.31 0.91
C TYR A 350 -13.03 -1.57 0.29
N MET A 351 -11.97 -1.62 1.09
CA MET A 351 -10.65 -1.97 0.60
C MET A 351 -10.61 -3.41 0.09
N TYR A 352 -11.16 -4.37 0.87
CA TYR A 352 -11.22 -5.76 0.42
C TYR A 352 -12.21 -5.97 -0.74
N ASP A 353 -13.35 -5.29 -0.76
CA ASP A 353 -14.26 -5.31 -1.90
C ASP A 353 -13.57 -4.84 -3.18
N ALA A 354 -12.78 -3.77 -3.10
CA ALA A 354 -12.00 -3.26 -4.21
C ALA A 354 -10.95 -4.28 -4.71
N MET A 355 -10.24 -4.94 -3.79
CA MET A 355 -9.25 -5.96 -4.14
C MET A 355 -9.90 -7.22 -4.72
N LEU A 356 -10.89 -7.80 -4.02
CA LEU A 356 -11.50 -9.08 -4.38
C LEU A 356 -12.43 -8.99 -5.61
N ASN A 357 -13.25 -7.94 -5.69
CA ASN A 357 -14.31 -7.85 -6.70
C ASN A 357 -13.98 -6.90 -7.86
N HIS A 358 -13.01 -5.99 -7.70
CA HIS A 358 -12.70 -4.98 -8.69
C HIS A 358 -11.24 -5.01 -9.19
N GLY A 359 -10.40 -5.92 -8.66
CA GLY A 359 -9.01 -6.08 -9.07
C GLY A 359 -8.09 -4.90 -8.73
N VAL A 360 -8.47 -4.07 -7.74
CA VAL A 360 -7.67 -2.94 -7.26
C VAL A 360 -6.69 -3.49 -6.21
N VAL A 361 -5.63 -4.12 -6.66
CA VAL A 361 -4.72 -4.88 -5.78
C VAL A 361 -3.45 -4.14 -5.36
N GLU A 362 -3.16 -2.97 -5.95
CA GLU A 362 -2.02 -2.14 -5.52
C GLU A 362 -2.37 -1.40 -4.22
N LEU A 363 -1.42 -1.34 -3.28
CA LEU A 363 -1.68 -0.86 -1.91
C LEU A 363 -2.23 0.56 -1.85
N GLY A 364 -1.63 1.51 -2.60
CA GLY A 364 -2.09 2.91 -2.63
C GLY A 364 -3.53 3.02 -3.15
N PRO A 365 -3.83 2.55 -4.36
CA PRO A 365 -5.19 2.51 -4.90
C PRO A 365 -6.20 1.77 -4.01
N ALA A 366 -5.80 0.63 -3.41
CA ALA A 366 -6.67 -0.14 -2.54
C ALA A 366 -7.01 0.62 -1.25
N MET A 367 -6.02 1.29 -0.62
CA MET A 367 -6.27 2.15 0.54
C MET A 367 -7.23 3.29 0.20
N GLN A 368 -7.02 3.96 -0.93
CA GLN A 368 -7.92 5.01 -1.41
C GLN A 368 -9.35 4.50 -1.65
N ALA A 369 -9.49 3.30 -2.21
CA ALA A 369 -10.81 2.67 -2.38
C ALA A 369 -11.50 2.46 -1.03
N GLY A 370 -10.77 1.99 -0.01
CA GLY A 370 -11.27 1.87 1.36
C GLY A 370 -11.75 3.19 1.93
N GLN A 371 -10.93 4.25 1.81
CA GLN A 371 -11.28 5.60 2.28
C GLN A 371 -12.48 6.20 1.52
N SER A 372 -12.59 5.93 0.22
CA SER A 372 -13.73 6.35 -0.62
C SER A 372 -15.06 5.75 -0.14
N GLY A 373 -15.02 4.61 0.56
CA GLY A 373 -16.18 4.05 1.23
C GLY A 373 -16.81 5.00 2.26
N LEU A 374 -16.00 5.84 2.92
CA LEU A 374 -16.52 6.84 3.87
C LEU A 374 -17.33 7.93 3.18
N VAL A 375 -16.94 8.34 1.98
CA VAL A 375 -17.69 9.32 1.18
C VAL A 375 -19.07 8.77 0.84
N LYS A 376 -19.16 7.49 0.52
CA LYS A 376 -20.42 6.83 0.19
C LYS A 376 -21.31 6.58 1.40
N GLU A 377 -20.76 6.03 2.49
CA GLU A 377 -21.52 5.58 3.65
C GLU A 377 -21.80 6.72 4.66
N PHE A 378 -20.96 7.73 4.68
CA PHE A 378 -21.07 8.86 5.61
C PHE A 378 -20.99 10.22 4.88
N PRO A 379 -21.85 10.49 3.88
CA PRO A 379 -21.76 11.69 3.04
C PRO A 379 -21.92 13.01 3.80
N ALA A 380 -22.49 12.98 5.01
CA ALA A 380 -22.62 14.16 5.86
C ALA A 380 -21.36 14.45 6.72
N GLN A 381 -20.35 13.59 6.67
CA GLN A 381 -19.10 13.71 7.43
C GLN A 381 -17.97 14.24 6.53
N ASN A 382 -18.22 15.38 5.84
CA ASN A 382 -17.35 15.95 4.83
C ASN A 382 -16.81 17.34 5.18
N GLY A 383 -17.04 17.81 6.42
CA GLY A 383 -16.52 19.09 6.92
C GLY A 383 -15.07 18.96 7.43
N PRO A 384 -14.42 20.11 7.69
CA PRO A 384 -13.08 20.15 8.27
C PRO A 384 -13.00 19.37 9.60
N GLY A 385 -12.04 18.44 9.68
CA GLY A 385 -11.86 17.56 10.84
C GLY A 385 -12.91 16.46 10.98
N GLU A 386 -13.88 16.35 10.06
CA GLU A 386 -14.84 15.24 10.05
C GLU A 386 -14.26 13.95 9.45
N ALA A 387 -15.04 12.88 9.47
CA ALA A 387 -14.51 11.55 9.19
C ALA A 387 -13.83 11.40 7.83
N GLN A 388 -14.33 12.03 6.76
CA GLN A 388 -13.73 11.89 5.43
C GLN A 388 -12.32 12.50 5.39
N GLU A 389 -12.14 13.71 5.87
CA GLU A 389 -10.84 14.38 5.94
C GLU A 389 -9.92 13.71 6.98
N PHE A 390 -10.44 13.39 8.17
CA PHE A 390 -9.68 12.75 9.23
C PHE A 390 -9.05 11.42 8.76
N TYR A 391 -9.86 10.52 8.21
CA TYR A 391 -9.37 9.21 7.78
C TYR A 391 -8.55 9.25 6.49
N ALA A 392 -8.72 10.28 5.65
CA ALA A 392 -7.84 10.52 4.52
C ALA A 392 -6.41 10.87 4.97
N ASN A 393 -6.27 11.54 6.13
CA ASN A 393 -4.97 11.96 6.64
C ASN A 393 -4.29 10.94 7.55
N VAL A 394 -5.01 10.23 8.43
CA VAL A 394 -4.36 9.41 9.46
C VAL A 394 -3.96 8.01 9.01
N TYR A 395 -4.44 7.51 7.87
CA TYR A 395 -4.00 6.22 7.35
C TYR A 395 -2.73 6.36 6.53
N ASN A 396 -1.73 5.57 6.87
CA ASN A 396 -0.43 5.56 6.20
C ASN A 396 -0.09 4.16 5.66
N ILE A 397 0.78 4.11 4.66
CA ILE A 397 1.39 2.89 4.13
C ILE A 397 2.86 2.90 4.52
N LEU A 398 3.29 1.98 5.41
CA LEU A 398 4.70 1.61 5.51
C LEU A 398 4.95 0.47 4.53
N GLY A 399 5.77 0.75 3.51
CA GLY A 399 6.02 -0.12 2.38
C GLY A 399 5.94 0.59 1.04
N ASP A 400 6.05 -0.18 -0.03
CA ASP A 400 5.94 0.28 -1.41
C ASP A 400 4.47 0.50 -1.79
N PRO A 401 4.02 1.74 -2.11
CA PRO A 401 2.61 2.02 -2.41
C PRO A 401 2.11 1.35 -3.69
N SER A 402 3.01 0.94 -4.59
CA SER A 402 2.66 0.22 -5.82
C SER A 402 2.79 -1.30 -5.69
N LEU A 403 3.01 -1.81 -4.47
CA LEU A 403 3.04 -3.25 -4.22
C LEU A 403 1.67 -3.85 -4.53
N GLN A 404 1.64 -4.86 -5.38
CA GLN A 404 0.44 -5.64 -5.65
C GLN A 404 0.28 -6.70 -4.57
N VAL A 405 -0.85 -6.66 -3.88
CA VAL A 405 -1.24 -7.72 -2.94
C VAL A 405 -1.65 -8.94 -3.76
N TYR A 406 -1.06 -10.08 -3.47
CA TYR A 406 -1.55 -11.33 -4.01
C TYR A 406 -2.81 -11.73 -3.21
N ILE A 407 -3.95 -11.74 -3.91
CA ILE A 407 -5.25 -11.99 -3.31
C ILE A 407 -6.10 -12.87 -4.23
#